data_3571b0e50efe7daf80c07d9878c56f47
#
_entry.id   3571b0e50efe7daf80c07d9878c56f47
#
_cell.length_a   1.000
_cell.length_b   1.000
_cell.length_c   1.000
_cell.angle_alpha   90.00
_cell.angle_beta   90.00
_cell.angle_gamma   90.00
#
_symmetry.space_group_name_H-M   'P 1'
#
loop_
_entity.id
_entity.type
_entity.pdbx_description
1 polymer ?
#
loop_
_entity_poly.entity_id
_entity_poly.type
_entity_poly.pdbx_seq_one_letter_code
_entity_poly.pdbx_strand_id
1 'polypeptide(L)'
;MRKPRDFDSALRALTDKTKALKETKRRQLGELIVATGADGLDMETLAGGLLAMVESADTVQKENWRKHGAAFFRGKASSPAGRDRGNSERT
;
A
#
# COMPACT_ATOMS: atom_id res chain seq x y z
N MET A 1 32.79 31.05 -7.03
CA MET A 1 32.54 30.16 -5.97
C MET A 1 31.12 29.62 -6.02
N ARG A 2 30.99 28.46 -5.52
CA ARG A 2 29.71 27.86 -5.56
C ARG A 2 28.79 28.54 -4.59
N LYS A 3 27.66 28.79 -5.00
CA LYS A 3 26.75 29.55 -4.18
C LYS A 3 25.99 28.64 -3.24
N PRO A 4 25.82 29.11 -2.00
CA PRO A 4 24.97 28.38 -1.06
C PRO A 4 23.56 28.18 -1.64
N ARG A 5 23.18 29.07 -2.52
CA ARG A 5 21.88 28.98 -3.12
C ARG A 5 21.70 27.72 -3.93
N ASP A 6 22.75 27.27 -4.62
CA ASP A 6 22.69 26.03 -5.37
C ASP A 6 22.49 24.84 -4.45
N PHE A 7 23.15 24.88 -3.32
CA PHE A 7 23.01 23.83 -2.34
C PHE A 7 21.61 23.80 -1.75
N ASP A 8 21.07 24.98 -1.47
CA ASP A 8 19.70 25.09 -0.98
C ASP A 8 18.71 24.55 -1.97
N SER A 9 18.92 24.83 -3.25
CA SER A 9 18.05 24.31 -4.29
C SER A 9 18.08 22.80 -4.35
N ALA A 10 19.27 22.21 -4.19
CA ALA A 10 19.39 20.77 -4.19
C ALA A 10 18.67 20.15 -3.01
N LEU A 11 18.80 20.77 -1.84
CA LEU A 11 18.12 20.29 -0.65
C LEU A 11 16.61 20.37 -0.81
N ARG A 12 16.15 21.45 -1.38
CA ARG A 12 14.73 21.64 -1.59
C ARG A 12 14.19 20.60 -2.55
N ALA A 13 14.95 20.32 -3.60
CA ALA A 13 14.53 19.31 -4.58
C ALA A 13 14.44 17.94 -3.92
N LEU A 14 15.38 17.61 -3.04
CA LEU A 14 15.34 16.35 -2.32
C LEU A 14 14.14 16.28 -1.39
N THR A 15 13.86 17.37 -0.70
CA THR A 15 12.71 17.43 0.18
C THR A 15 11.41 17.26 -0.59
N ASP A 16 11.31 17.93 -1.73
CA ASP A 16 10.12 17.83 -2.56
C ASP A 16 9.93 16.42 -3.09
N LYS A 17 11.03 15.78 -3.48
CA LYS A 17 10.98 14.41 -3.95
C LYS A 17 10.52 13.47 -2.85
N THR A 18 11.02 13.65 -1.65
CA THR A 18 10.60 12.85 -0.51
C THR A 18 9.11 13.02 -0.23
N LYS A 19 8.65 14.25 -0.29
CA LYS A 19 7.23 14.53 -0.12
C LYS A 19 6.40 13.82 -1.16
N ALA A 20 6.82 13.90 -2.42
CA ALA A 20 6.10 13.24 -3.51
C ALA A 20 6.04 11.74 -3.31
N LEU A 21 7.13 11.15 -2.83
CA LEU A 21 7.16 9.71 -2.56
C LEU A 21 6.19 9.35 -1.44
N LYS A 22 6.12 10.16 -0.42
CA LYS A 22 5.19 9.92 0.68
C LYS A 22 3.74 10.02 0.22
N GLU A 23 3.46 11.00 -0.63
CA GLU A 23 2.12 11.15 -1.17
C GLU A 23 1.74 9.96 -2.03
N THR A 24 2.68 9.50 -2.85
CA THR A 24 2.44 8.33 -3.68
C THR A 24 2.16 7.11 -2.82
N LYS A 25 2.92 6.93 -1.76
CA LYS A 25 2.71 5.79 -0.88
C LYS A 25 1.35 5.86 -0.19
N ARG A 26 0.96 7.05 0.26
CA ARG A 26 -0.35 7.21 0.86
C ARG A 26 -1.46 6.85 -0.10
N ARG A 27 -1.31 7.29 -1.34
CA ARG A 27 -2.30 6.97 -2.36
C ARG A 27 -2.37 5.47 -2.62
N GLN A 28 -1.20 4.83 -2.71
CA GLN A 28 -1.14 3.40 -2.93
C GLN A 28 -1.77 2.63 -1.78
N LEU A 29 -1.53 3.07 -0.55
CA LEU A 29 -2.13 2.41 0.60
C LEU A 29 -3.64 2.61 0.61
N GLY A 30 -4.11 3.79 0.24
CA GLY A 30 -5.53 4.03 0.13
C GLY A 30 -6.17 3.14 -0.91
N GLU A 31 -5.52 2.99 -2.06
CA GLU A 31 -6.02 2.12 -3.10
C GLU A 31 -6.04 0.67 -2.65
N LEU A 32 -5.03 0.27 -1.88
CA LEU A 32 -4.99 -1.08 -1.34
C LEU A 32 -6.17 -1.34 -0.41
N ILE A 33 -6.47 -0.38 0.44
CA ILE A 33 -7.60 -0.50 1.35
C ILE A 33 -8.89 -0.73 0.58
N VAL A 34 -9.09 0.05 -0.48
CA VAL A 34 -10.28 -0.08 -1.30
C VAL A 34 -10.28 -1.41 -2.05
N ALA A 35 -9.14 -1.77 -2.62
CA ALA A 35 -9.04 -2.99 -3.43
C ALA A 35 -9.33 -4.25 -2.61
N THR A 36 -8.97 -4.24 -1.34
CA THR A 36 -9.21 -5.40 -0.48
C THR A 36 -10.59 -5.40 0.12
N GLY A 37 -11.33 -4.31 -0.02
CA GLY A 37 -12.63 -4.20 0.60
C GLY A 37 -12.59 -3.72 2.03
N ALA A 38 -11.41 -3.40 2.53
CA ALA A 38 -11.27 -2.98 3.92
C ALA A 38 -11.93 -1.63 4.18
N ASP A 39 -12.19 -0.87 3.12
CA ASP A 39 -12.88 0.41 3.26
C ASP A 39 -14.32 0.23 3.70
N GLY A 40 -14.84 -1.00 3.63
CA GLY A 40 -16.18 -1.28 4.13
C GLY A 40 -16.22 -1.47 5.63
N LEU A 41 -15.07 -1.59 6.27
CA LEU A 41 -15.01 -1.70 7.72
C LEU A 41 -15.13 -0.32 8.34
N ASP A 42 -15.68 -0.28 9.57
CA ASP A 42 -15.69 1.00 10.24
C ASP A 42 -14.26 1.38 10.63
N MET A 43 -14.05 2.67 10.85
CA MET A 43 -12.70 3.17 11.07
C MET A 43 -12.05 2.56 12.31
N GLU A 44 -12.82 2.33 13.34
CA GLU A 44 -12.27 1.78 14.57
C GLU A 44 -11.80 0.35 14.37
N THR A 45 -12.60 -0.45 13.68
CA THR A 45 -12.21 -1.83 13.39
C THR A 45 -10.99 -1.87 12.51
N LEU A 46 -10.96 -1.02 11.49
CA LEU A 46 -9.82 -0.96 10.60
C LEU A 46 -8.56 -0.56 11.36
N ALA A 47 -8.65 0.46 12.20
CA ALA A 47 -7.50 0.90 12.97
C ALA A 47 -7.01 -0.20 13.90
N GLY A 48 -7.94 -0.89 14.57
CA GLY A 48 -7.56 -1.96 15.47
C GLY A 48 -6.87 -3.10 14.76
N GLY A 49 -7.38 -3.47 13.59
CA GLY A 49 -6.76 -4.52 12.80
C GLY A 49 -5.36 -4.15 12.36
N LEU A 50 -5.18 -2.92 11.89
CA LEU A 50 -3.87 -2.47 11.46
C LEU A 50 -2.90 -2.42 12.63
N LEU A 51 -3.36 -1.95 13.79
CA LEU A 51 -2.52 -1.92 14.98
C LEU A 51 -2.11 -3.32 15.39
N ALA A 52 -3.03 -4.26 15.33
CA ALA A 52 -2.72 -5.64 15.67
C ALA A 52 -1.62 -6.19 14.77
N MET A 53 -1.69 -5.87 13.49
CA MET A 53 -0.68 -6.33 12.55
C MET A 53 0.68 -5.74 12.84
N VAL A 54 0.70 -4.44 13.14
CA VAL A 54 1.96 -3.75 13.42
C VAL A 54 2.61 -4.26 14.69
N GLU A 55 1.78 -4.56 15.70
CA GLU A 55 2.28 -4.96 17.01
C GLU A 55 2.54 -6.45 17.12
N SER A 56 2.13 -7.23 16.15
CA SER A 56 2.28 -8.67 16.23
C SER A 56 3.75 -9.08 16.18
N ALA A 57 4.14 -9.94 17.10
CA ALA A 57 5.47 -10.54 17.10
C ALA A 57 5.44 -11.93 16.50
N ASP A 58 4.28 -12.39 16.07
CA ASP A 58 4.13 -13.74 15.53
C ASP A 58 4.62 -13.77 14.09
N THR A 59 5.84 -14.30 13.91
CA THR A 59 6.44 -14.31 12.58
C THR A 59 5.74 -15.27 11.63
N VAL A 60 5.17 -16.34 12.16
CA VAL A 60 4.43 -17.29 11.33
C VAL A 60 3.17 -16.64 10.78
N GLN A 61 2.46 -15.92 11.63
CA GLN A 61 1.25 -15.25 11.20
C GLN A 61 1.56 -14.14 10.21
N LYS A 62 2.63 -13.38 10.45
CA LYS A 62 3.02 -12.34 9.52
C LYS A 62 3.38 -12.91 8.16
N GLU A 63 4.04 -14.04 8.14
CA GLU A 63 4.39 -14.70 6.91
C GLU A 63 3.14 -15.20 6.18
N ASN A 64 2.17 -15.70 6.92
CA ASN A 64 0.90 -16.11 6.32
C ASN A 64 0.17 -14.94 5.72
N TRP A 65 0.17 -13.81 6.41
CA TRP A 65 -0.43 -12.60 5.87
C TRP A 65 0.27 -12.18 4.58
N ARG A 66 1.60 -12.23 4.60
CA ARG A 66 2.39 -11.84 3.43
C ARG A 66 2.07 -12.73 2.23
N LYS A 67 1.99 -14.03 2.46
CA LYS A 67 1.68 -14.97 1.39
C LYS A 67 0.30 -14.74 0.83
N HIS A 68 -0.65 -14.50 1.70
CA HIS A 68 -2.02 -14.24 1.27
C HIS A 68 -2.08 -12.95 0.45
N GLY A 69 -1.36 -11.92 0.91
CA GLY A 69 -1.31 -10.68 0.17
C GLY A 69 -0.64 -10.84 -1.18
N ALA A 70 0.43 -11.61 -1.24
CA ALA A 70 1.10 -11.86 -2.50
C ALA A 70 0.18 -12.57 -3.48
N ALA A 71 -0.60 -13.52 -2.98
CA ALA A 71 -1.55 -14.22 -3.83
C ALA A 71 -2.64 -13.27 -4.34
N PHE A 72 -3.07 -12.36 -3.48
CA PHE A 72 -4.06 -11.37 -3.88
C PHE A 72 -3.55 -10.52 -5.03
N PHE A 73 -2.31 -10.05 -4.93
CA PHE A 73 -1.75 -9.22 -5.98
C PHE A 73 -1.52 -10.00 -7.27
N ARG A 74 -1.14 -11.27 -7.16
CA ARG A 74 -0.97 -12.09 -8.35
C ARG A 74 -2.31 -12.29 -9.05
N GLY A 75 -3.35 -12.55 -8.30
CA GLY A 75 -4.67 -12.71 -8.88
C GLY A 75 -5.15 -11.45 -9.54
N LYS A 76 -4.89 -10.33 -8.90
CA LYS A 76 -5.28 -9.05 -9.45
C LYS A 76 -4.51 -8.74 -10.72
N ALA A 77 -3.22 -9.03 -10.71
CA ALA A 77 -2.38 -8.75 -11.86
C ALA A 77 -2.71 -9.63 -13.05
N SER A 78 -3.10 -10.87 -12.80
CA SER A 78 -3.41 -11.76 -13.89
C SER A 78 -4.84 -11.65 -14.35
N SER A 79 -5.68 -11.03 -13.57
CA SER A 79 -7.05 -10.84 -13.95
C SER A 79 -7.12 -9.76 -14.99
N PRO A 80 -7.47 -10.06 -16.19
CA PRO A 80 -7.57 -8.98 -17.13
C PRO A 80 -8.72 -8.16 -16.68
N ALA A 81 -8.39 -7.26 -16.19
CA ALA A 81 -9.33 -6.40 -15.76
C ALA A 81 -10.63 -7.07 -15.82
N GLY A 82 -10.65 -7.53 -15.31
CA GLY A 82 -11.60 -8.08 -15.27
C GLY A 82 -12.04 -9.33 -15.36
N ARG A 83 -12.13 -9.80 -15.52
CA ARG A 83 -12.25 -10.83 -15.41
C ARG A 83 -12.75 -11.31 -14.84
N ASP A 84 -13.01 -11.07 -14.71
CA ASP A 84 -13.20 -11.57 -14.17
C ASP A 84 -13.60 -12.14 -13.92
N ARG A 85 -14.18 -12.22 -14.04
CA ARG A 85 -14.35 -12.89 -13.65
C ARG A 85 -14.63 -13.44 -13.45
N GLY A 86 -14.94 -13.30 -13.68
CA GLY A 86 -14.95 -14.07 -13.35
C GLY A 86 -15.05 -14.48 -13.24
N ASN A 87 -15.31 -14.42 -13.31
CA ASN A 87 -15.20 -15.07 -13.18
C ASN A 87 -15.35 -15.44 -12.82
N SER A 88 -15.68 -15.37 -12.78
CA SER A 88 -15.65 -15.87 -12.43
C SER A 88 -15.94 -16.35 -12.21
N GLU A 89 -16.24 -16.31 -12.17
CA GLU A 89 -16.29 -16.79 -11.98
C GLU A 89 -16.44 -17.41 -12.00
N ARG A 90 -16.96 -17.46 -12.16
CA ARG A 90 -16.95 -18.06 -12.05
C ARG A 90 -17.13 -18.61 -11.82
N THR A 91 -17.41 -18.37 -11.89
CA THR A 91 -17.38 -18.81 -11.43
C THR A 91 -17.37 -19.01 -11.07
#